data_500de03fac0839f5eb46392662a100ec
#
_entry.id   500de03fac0839f5eb46392662a100ec
#
_cell.length_a   1.000
_cell.length_b   1.000
_cell.length_c   1.000
_cell.angle_alpha   90.00
_cell.angle_beta   90.00
_cell.angle_gamma   90.00
#
_symmetry.space_group_name_H-M   'P 1'
#
loop_
_entity.id
_entity.type
_entity.pdbx_description
1 polymer ?
#
loop_
_entity_poly.entity_id
_entity_poly.type
_entity_poly.pdbx_seq_one_letter_code
_entity_poly.pdbx_strand_id
1 'polypeptide(L)'
;MSKIAIVQFKASTDKTKNLPKILRYIQQAAKNHADLCAFPEYMMFFTPTSQSAKQVAEQAETINGKFVSAISKCAKQNSIIVVGTMLEKSKKKDRVYDTSFIVNKTGKIVGKYRKTHLYDALGF
;
A
#
# COMPACT_ATOMS: atom_id res chain seq x y z
N MET A 1 0.04 23.24 -13.58
CA MET A 1 -0.43 23.12 -12.18
C MET A 1 -0.53 21.62 -11.82
N SER A 2 0.02 21.25 -10.69
CA SER A 2 -0.03 19.84 -10.24
C SER A 2 -1.39 19.49 -9.66
N LYS A 3 -1.87 18.29 -9.95
CA LYS A 3 -3.11 17.75 -9.40
C LYS A 3 -2.80 16.48 -8.61
N ILE A 4 -3.29 16.41 -7.39
CA ILE A 4 -3.11 15.27 -6.50
C ILE A 4 -4.48 14.62 -6.27
N ALA A 5 -4.56 13.31 -6.49
CA ALA A 5 -5.73 12.52 -6.13
C ALA A 5 -5.50 11.89 -4.76
N ILE A 6 -6.43 12.11 -3.86
CA ILE A 6 -6.42 11.48 -2.54
C ILE A 6 -7.53 10.43 -2.52
N VAL A 7 -7.15 9.19 -2.23
CA VAL A 7 -8.08 8.08 -2.18
C VAL A 7 -8.41 7.76 -0.73
N GLN A 8 -9.69 7.69 -0.42
CA GLN A 8 -10.18 7.18 0.86
C GLN A 8 -11.15 6.05 0.56
N PHE A 9 -10.89 4.88 1.12
CA PHE A 9 -11.77 3.74 0.95
C PHE A 9 -11.69 2.82 2.16
N LYS A 10 -12.74 2.04 2.37
CA LYS A 10 -12.77 1.03 3.43
C LYS A 10 -12.08 -0.23 2.92
N ALA A 11 -10.89 -0.51 3.45
CA ALA A 11 -10.15 -1.71 3.08
C ALA A 11 -10.78 -2.95 3.73
N SER A 12 -10.85 -4.03 2.97
CA SER A 12 -11.18 -5.36 3.47
C SER A 12 -10.00 -5.93 4.25
N THR A 13 -10.26 -6.94 5.08
CA THR A 13 -9.21 -7.73 5.75
C THR A 13 -8.45 -8.63 4.77
N ASP A 14 -8.93 -8.77 3.55
CA ASP A 14 -8.35 -9.60 2.50
C ASP A 14 -7.66 -8.73 1.44
N LYS A 15 -6.33 -8.84 1.37
CA LYS A 15 -5.52 -8.05 0.41
C LYS A 15 -5.91 -8.34 -1.05
N THR A 16 -6.38 -9.54 -1.36
CA THR A 16 -6.77 -9.92 -2.73
C THR A 16 -8.03 -9.20 -3.20
N LYS A 17 -8.87 -8.72 -2.26
CA LYS A 17 -10.05 -7.91 -2.57
C LYS A 17 -9.70 -6.43 -2.71
N ASN A 18 -8.66 -5.96 -2.02
CA ASN A 18 -8.27 -4.56 -2.04
C ASN A 18 -7.46 -4.18 -3.27
N LEU A 19 -6.57 -5.05 -3.72
CA LEU A 19 -5.67 -4.73 -4.83
C LEU A 19 -6.42 -4.33 -6.12
N PRO A 20 -7.45 -5.04 -6.58
CA PRO A 20 -8.18 -4.61 -7.77
C PRO A 20 -8.82 -3.21 -7.62
N LYS A 21 -9.30 -2.88 -6.43
CA LYS A 21 -9.86 -1.55 -6.14
C LYS A 21 -8.77 -0.48 -6.22
N ILE A 22 -7.60 -0.75 -5.65
CA ILE A 22 -6.46 0.16 -5.67
C ILE A 22 -6.05 0.46 -7.12
N LEU A 23 -5.93 -0.57 -7.94
CA LEU A 23 -5.56 -0.40 -9.36
C LEU A 23 -6.58 0.43 -10.12
N ARG A 24 -7.88 0.25 -9.86
CA ARG A 24 -8.95 1.06 -10.45
C ARG A 24 -8.84 2.54 -10.03
N TYR A 25 -8.56 2.80 -8.76
CA TYR A 25 -8.38 4.17 -8.27
C TYR A 25 -7.18 4.85 -8.93
N ILE A 26 -6.08 4.13 -9.14
CA ILE A 26 -4.91 4.67 -9.85
C ILE A 26 -5.28 5.04 -11.29
N GLN A 27 -5.98 4.15 -11.98
CA GLN A 27 -6.43 4.39 -13.37
C GLN A 27 -7.38 5.59 -13.44
N GLN A 28 -8.31 5.68 -12.50
CA GLN A 28 -9.26 6.79 -12.42
C GLN A 28 -8.56 8.12 -12.15
N ALA A 29 -7.60 8.12 -11.23
CA ALA A 29 -6.80 9.32 -10.93
C ALA A 29 -6.04 9.80 -12.16
N ALA A 30 -5.40 8.89 -12.89
CA ALA A 30 -4.67 9.22 -14.11
C ALA A 30 -5.62 9.73 -15.21
N LYS A 31 -6.79 9.13 -15.36
CA LYS A 31 -7.81 9.57 -16.30
C LYS A 31 -8.31 10.99 -16.00
N ASN A 32 -8.30 11.38 -14.73
CA ASN A 32 -8.64 12.74 -14.29
C ASN A 32 -7.44 13.67 -14.26
N HIS A 33 -6.33 13.29 -14.90
CA HIS A 33 -5.12 14.08 -15.06
C HIS A 33 -4.36 14.37 -13.75
N ALA A 34 -4.49 13.49 -12.75
CA ALA A 34 -3.69 13.60 -11.54
C ALA A 34 -2.23 13.23 -11.82
N ASP A 35 -1.31 13.96 -11.20
CA ASP A 35 0.13 13.68 -11.27
C ASP A 35 0.57 12.67 -10.22
N LEU A 36 -0.19 12.61 -9.11
CA LEU A 36 0.09 11.77 -7.97
C LEU A 36 -1.21 11.25 -7.38
N CYS A 37 -1.20 9.98 -6.97
CA CYS A 37 -2.31 9.32 -6.29
C CYS A 37 -1.82 8.85 -4.92
N ALA A 38 -2.45 9.32 -3.85
CA ALA A 38 -2.11 8.96 -2.47
C ALA A 38 -3.20 8.13 -1.84
N PHE A 39 -2.80 7.06 -1.16
CA PHE A 39 -3.68 6.10 -0.50
C PHE A 39 -3.58 6.18 1.02
N PRO A 40 -4.62 5.72 1.74
CA PRO A 40 -4.62 5.73 3.20
C PRO A 40 -3.78 4.59 3.78
N GLU A 41 -3.52 4.68 5.08
CA GLU A 41 -2.96 3.58 5.87
C GLU A 41 -3.87 2.35 5.77
N TYR A 42 -3.29 1.15 5.87
CA TYR A 42 -4.00 -0.13 5.75
C TYR A 42 -4.65 -0.39 4.38
N MET A 43 -4.22 0.30 3.33
CA MET A 43 -4.74 0.05 1.98
C MET A 43 -4.53 -1.40 1.53
N MET A 44 -3.45 -2.05 1.97
CA MET A 44 -3.15 -3.43 1.61
C MET A 44 -4.20 -4.38 2.18
N PHE A 45 -4.42 -4.33 3.50
CA PHE A 45 -5.52 -4.99 4.18
C PHE A 45 -5.73 -4.37 5.56
N PHE A 46 -6.98 -4.36 6.01
CA PHE A 46 -7.33 -3.88 7.33
C PHE A 46 -7.00 -4.96 8.39
N THR A 47 -6.46 -4.53 9.53
CA THR A 47 -6.06 -5.43 10.60
C THR A 47 -6.95 -5.18 11.83
N PRO A 48 -8.06 -5.93 11.98
CA PRO A 48 -8.91 -5.78 13.16
C PRO A 48 -8.20 -6.29 14.42
N THR A 49 -8.61 -5.80 15.58
CA THR A 49 -8.01 -6.19 16.87
C THR A 49 -8.18 -7.68 17.19
N SER A 50 -9.16 -8.34 16.57
CA SER A 50 -9.39 -9.78 16.69
C SER A 50 -8.37 -10.62 15.94
N GLN A 51 -7.61 -10.02 15.03
CA GLN A 51 -6.62 -10.72 14.23
C GLN A 51 -5.30 -10.85 14.98
N SER A 52 -4.73 -12.05 15.03
CA SER A 52 -3.45 -12.27 15.71
C SER A 52 -2.28 -11.71 14.90
N ALA A 53 -1.18 -11.42 15.59
CA ALA A 53 0.07 -10.97 14.95
C ALA A 53 0.55 -11.98 13.89
N LYS A 54 0.38 -13.27 14.16
CA LYS A 54 0.74 -14.33 13.22
C LYS A 54 -0.10 -14.27 11.93
N GLN A 55 -1.42 -14.07 12.06
CA GLN A 55 -2.31 -13.94 10.91
C GLN A 55 -1.96 -12.72 10.05
N VAL A 56 -1.60 -11.61 10.69
CA VAL A 56 -1.14 -10.42 9.98
C VAL A 56 0.17 -10.71 9.23
N ALA A 57 1.13 -11.35 9.89
CA ALA A 57 2.42 -11.68 9.30
C ALA A 57 2.29 -12.64 8.10
N GLU A 58 1.32 -13.54 8.12
CA GLU A 58 1.07 -14.47 7.01
C GLU A 58 0.63 -13.76 5.73
N GLN A 59 -0.08 -12.64 5.84
CA GLN A 59 -0.53 -11.86 4.69
C GLN A 59 0.50 -10.80 4.23
N ALA A 60 1.46 -10.46 5.07
CA ALA A 60 2.49 -9.47 4.75
C ALA A 60 3.33 -9.93 3.56
N GLU A 61 3.85 -8.95 2.82
CA GLU A 61 4.69 -9.22 1.63
C GLU A 61 5.99 -8.44 1.70
N THR A 62 6.95 -8.82 0.88
CA THR A 62 8.16 -8.03 0.68
C THR A 62 7.87 -6.86 -0.24
N ILE A 63 8.75 -5.86 -0.24
CA ILE A 63 8.61 -4.68 -1.12
C ILE A 63 8.59 -5.08 -2.61
N ASN A 64 9.16 -6.22 -2.95
CA ASN A 64 9.20 -6.74 -4.32
C ASN A 64 8.12 -7.81 -4.58
N GLY A 65 7.17 -7.97 -3.66
CA GLY A 65 6.10 -8.94 -3.78
C GLY A 65 5.01 -8.52 -4.76
N LYS A 66 3.96 -9.33 -4.85
CA LYS A 66 2.86 -9.15 -5.80
C LYS A 66 2.14 -7.82 -5.62
N PHE A 67 1.93 -7.40 -4.37
CA PHE A 67 1.15 -6.19 -4.08
C PHE A 67 1.81 -4.94 -4.66
N VAL A 68 3.06 -4.67 -4.26
CA VAL A 68 3.77 -3.48 -4.75
C VAL A 68 4.11 -3.60 -6.23
N SER A 69 4.44 -4.80 -6.71
CA SER A 69 4.73 -5.02 -8.14
C SER A 69 3.53 -4.67 -9.03
N ALA A 70 2.31 -5.04 -8.63
CA ALA A 70 1.10 -4.71 -9.36
C ALA A 70 0.86 -3.19 -9.37
N ILE A 71 1.07 -2.53 -8.25
CA ILE A 71 0.94 -1.08 -8.13
C ILE A 71 2.00 -0.38 -9.00
N SER A 72 3.24 -0.85 -8.96
CA SER A 72 4.34 -0.30 -9.77
C SER A 72 4.05 -0.39 -11.27
N LYS A 73 3.54 -1.54 -11.72
CA LYS A 73 3.16 -1.74 -13.12
C LYS A 73 2.02 -0.79 -13.51
N CYS A 74 1.02 -0.64 -12.67
CA CYS A 74 -0.11 0.25 -12.91
C CYS A 74 0.34 1.71 -12.96
N ALA A 75 1.22 2.13 -12.06
CA ALA A 75 1.80 3.48 -12.04
C ALA A 75 2.54 3.77 -13.34
N LYS A 76 3.34 2.82 -13.82
CA LYS A 76 4.06 2.94 -15.08
C LYS A 76 3.10 3.05 -16.27
N GLN A 77 2.11 2.17 -16.35
CA GLN A 77 1.14 2.15 -17.45
C GLN A 77 0.33 3.44 -17.54
N ASN A 78 0.10 4.08 -16.40
CA ASN A 78 -0.72 5.29 -16.32
C ASN A 78 0.12 6.57 -16.14
N SER A 79 1.44 6.48 -16.12
CA SER A 79 2.37 7.61 -15.96
C SER A 79 2.03 8.50 -14.76
N ILE A 80 1.77 7.87 -13.61
CA ILE A 80 1.35 8.54 -12.38
C ILE A 80 2.22 8.11 -11.21
N ILE A 81 2.51 9.04 -10.29
CA ILE A 81 3.20 8.74 -9.04
C ILE A 81 2.20 8.15 -8.06
N VAL A 82 2.56 7.08 -7.37
CA VAL A 82 1.72 6.47 -6.34
C VAL A 82 2.42 6.50 -4.99
N VAL A 83 1.72 7.01 -3.98
CA VAL A 83 2.15 6.97 -2.57
C VAL A 83 1.21 6.02 -1.85
N GLY A 84 1.76 5.00 -1.22
CA GLY A 84 0.97 4.00 -0.55
C GLY A 84 1.64 3.44 0.70
N THR A 85 0.96 2.51 1.33
CA THR A 85 1.45 1.80 2.50
C THR A 85 1.29 0.30 2.30
N MET A 86 2.10 -0.46 3.00
CA MET A 86 2.03 -1.92 2.98
C MET A 86 2.39 -2.47 4.35
N LEU A 87 1.99 -3.70 4.59
CA LEU A 87 2.50 -4.47 5.71
C LEU A 87 3.62 -5.35 5.15
N GLU A 88 4.83 -5.00 5.52
CA GLU A 88 6.06 -5.60 4.99
C GLU A 88 6.55 -6.71 5.89
N LYS A 89 6.93 -7.84 5.31
CA LYS A 89 7.51 -8.95 6.04
C LYS A 89 8.77 -8.52 6.77
N SER A 90 8.90 -8.94 8.03
CA SER A 90 10.13 -8.83 8.78
C SER A 90 10.82 -10.19 8.89
N LYS A 91 12.03 -10.20 9.41
CA LYS A 91 12.78 -11.44 9.70
C LYS A 91 12.13 -12.26 10.83
N LYS A 92 11.30 -11.64 11.65
CA LYS A 92 10.58 -12.30 12.75
C LYS A 92 9.22 -12.77 12.25
N LYS A 93 8.87 -14.02 12.53
CA LYS A 93 7.66 -14.71 12.01
C LYS A 93 6.34 -14.06 12.43
N ASP A 94 6.31 -13.38 13.57
CA ASP A 94 5.09 -12.81 14.14
C ASP A 94 5.09 -11.28 14.13
N ARG A 95 5.98 -10.68 13.35
CA ARG A 95 6.09 -9.21 13.25
C ARG A 95 6.12 -8.76 11.81
N VAL A 96 5.57 -7.56 11.61
CA VAL A 96 5.56 -6.88 10.31
C VAL A 96 6.03 -5.45 10.50
N TYR A 97 6.47 -4.84 9.41
CA TYR A 97 6.67 -3.39 9.36
C TYR A 97 5.47 -2.73 8.71
N ASP A 98 5.06 -1.60 9.27
CA ASP A 98 4.12 -0.68 8.61
C ASP A 98 4.99 0.25 7.76
N THR A 99 4.92 0.07 6.46
CA THR A 99 5.87 0.67 5.52
C THR A 99 5.15 1.55 4.51
N SER A 100 5.60 2.80 4.39
CA SER A 100 5.17 3.70 3.32
C SER A 100 6.13 3.59 2.15
N PHE A 101 5.62 3.71 0.93
CA PHE A 101 6.44 3.64 -0.28
C PHE A 101 5.97 4.67 -1.32
N ILE A 102 6.89 5.05 -2.20
CA ILE A 102 6.60 5.91 -3.33
C ILE A 102 7.07 5.22 -4.61
N VAL A 103 6.17 5.14 -5.59
CA VAL A 103 6.47 4.63 -6.93
C VAL A 103 6.40 5.81 -7.89
N ASN A 104 7.44 5.98 -8.72
CA ASN A 104 7.45 7.05 -9.71
C ASN A 104 6.70 6.65 -11.00
N LYS A 105 6.62 7.58 -11.95
CA LYS A 105 5.89 7.41 -13.21
C LYS A 105 6.45 6.29 -14.12
N THR A 106 7.68 5.85 -13.86
CA THR A 106 8.30 4.74 -14.59
C THR A 106 8.12 3.40 -13.89
N GLY A 107 7.37 3.37 -12.78
CA GLY A 107 7.13 2.16 -12.02
C GLY A 107 8.26 1.78 -11.07
N LYS A 108 9.18 2.70 -10.82
CA LYS A 108 10.31 2.47 -9.93
C LYS A 108 9.99 2.93 -8.51
N ILE A 109 10.35 2.12 -7.51
CA ILE A 109 10.25 2.49 -6.11
C ILE A 109 11.38 3.47 -5.80
N VAL A 110 11.03 4.72 -5.47
CA VAL A 110 12.00 5.79 -5.22
C VAL A 110 12.08 6.20 -3.76
N GLY A 111 11.20 5.67 -2.92
CA GLY A 111 11.22 5.94 -1.49
C GLY A 111 10.54 4.85 -0.71
N LYS A 112 11.07 4.56 0.49
CA LYS A 112 10.51 3.61 1.44
C LYS A 112 10.80 4.09 2.85
N TYR A 113 9.78 4.07 3.71
CA TYR A 113 9.91 4.44 5.11
C TYR A 113 9.15 3.45 5.98
N ARG A 114 9.84 2.83 6.92
CA ARG A 114 9.24 1.96 7.94
C ARG A 114 8.86 2.82 9.14
N LYS A 115 7.62 2.73 9.55
CA LYS A 115 7.09 3.49 10.69
C LYS A 115 7.85 3.10 11.98
N THR A 116 8.36 4.12 12.70
CA THR A 116 9.16 3.91 13.91
C THR A 116 8.32 3.97 15.19
N HIS A 117 7.20 4.72 15.18
CA HIS A 117 6.29 4.86 16.32
C HIS A 117 5.00 4.11 16.03
N LEU A 118 4.99 2.81 16.36
CA LEU A 118 3.82 1.96 16.16
C LEU A 118 2.77 2.25 17.24
N TYR A 119 1.50 2.00 16.89
CA TYR A 119 0.39 2.09 17.83
C TYR A 119 0.28 0.79 18.61
N ASP A 120 1.01 0.72 19.74
CA ASP A 120 1.16 -0.51 20.55
C ASP A 120 -0.15 -1.05 21.12
N ALA A 121 -1.16 -0.21 21.30
CA ALA A 121 -2.48 -0.63 21.79
C ALA A 121 -3.14 -1.68 20.91
N LEU A 122 -2.71 -1.81 19.65
CA LEU A 122 -3.20 -2.83 18.72
C LEU A 122 -2.32 -4.08 18.66
N GLY A 123 -1.25 -4.14 19.45
CA GLY A 123 -0.39 -5.32 19.53
C GLY A 123 0.58 -5.50 18.37
N PHE A 124 0.85 -4.44 17.64
CA PHE A 124 1.81 -4.48 16.51
C PHE A 124 3.22 -4.10 16.93
#